data_cb9f8a6783e0ab0b3930eeddd9625e4c
#
_entry.id   cb9f8a6783e0ab0b3930eeddd9625e4c
#
_cell.length_a   1.000
_cell.length_b   1.000
_cell.length_c   1.000
_cell.angle_alpha   90.00
_cell.angle_beta   90.00
_cell.angle_gamma   90.00
#
_symmetry.space_group_name_H-M   'P 1'
#
loop_
_entity.id
_entity.type
_entity.pdbx_description
1 polymer ?
#
loop_
_entity_poly.entity_id
_entity_poly.type
_entity_poly.pdbx_seq_one_letter_code
_entity_poly.pdbx_strand_id
1 'polypeptide(L)'
;MTNSAAETLPQAPVLTPDAGRWAPLWVILFVVLWPTPGLAETVLSLGALFAAYRLLHVRFRGGMRPLSGAAWALTSVLFLAYWLPQMLSAFDAVDAGRALRKSATDLRYLPFMWLCAIAVANAQRRRRTFTGLAVIGCVWTLDALLQAAFGTSPLFFGIDQIKQLISGHGLCTAQELALVDRLSGVLGPCNLKFGQTLASL
;
A
#
# COMPACT_ATOMS: atom_id res chain seq x y z
N MET A 1 23.36 1.96 -60.61
CA MET A 1 21.98 1.94 -60.04
C MET A 1 22.11 1.37 -58.64
N THR A 2 22.32 2.23 -57.65
CA THR A 2 22.48 1.86 -56.23
C THR A 2 21.16 2.11 -55.52
N ASN A 3 20.40 1.03 -55.29
CA ASN A 3 19.19 1.06 -54.43
C ASN A 3 19.63 1.26 -52.98
N SER A 4 19.52 2.48 -52.49
CA SER A 4 19.62 2.80 -51.07
C SER A 4 18.33 2.33 -50.38
N ALA A 5 18.33 1.14 -49.80
CA ALA A 5 17.30 0.71 -48.86
C ALA A 5 17.39 1.63 -47.62
N ALA A 6 16.49 2.60 -47.57
CA ALA A 6 16.28 3.39 -46.37
C ALA A 6 15.79 2.45 -45.26
N GLU A 7 16.71 2.08 -44.37
CA GLU A 7 16.46 1.32 -43.15
C GLU A 7 15.50 2.13 -42.26
N THR A 8 14.22 1.78 -42.31
CA THR A 8 13.19 2.38 -41.46
C THR A 8 13.52 2.02 -40.02
N LEU A 9 14.16 2.94 -39.31
CA LEU A 9 14.35 2.86 -37.86
C LEU A 9 12.99 2.57 -37.22
N PRO A 10 12.91 1.58 -36.31
CA PRO A 10 11.68 1.28 -35.59
C PRO A 10 11.23 2.54 -34.84
N GLN A 11 10.07 3.05 -35.25
CA GLN A 11 9.45 4.21 -34.57
C GLN A 11 9.30 3.87 -33.09
N ALA A 12 9.94 4.67 -32.24
CA ALA A 12 9.75 4.57 -30.80
C ALA A 12 8.24 4.59 -30.49
N PRO A 13 7.74 3.67 -29.64
CA PRO A 13 6.31 3.58 -29.35
C PRO A 13 5.84 4.94 -28.85
N VAL A 14 4.87 5.52 -29.56
CA VAL A 14 4.20 6.76 -29.17
C VAL A 14 3.72 6.57 -27.73
N LEU A 15 4.26 7.37 -26.81
CA LEU A 15 3.91 7.34 -25.40
C LEU A 15 2.45 7.74 -25.26
N THR A 16 1.57 6.76 -25.36
CA THR A 16 0.15 6.90 -25.08
C THR A 16 -0.07 7.30 -23.62
N PRO A 17 -1.13 8.06 -23.30
CA PRO A 17 -1.41 8.52 -21.96
C PRO A 17 -1.35 7.35 -20.98
N ASP A 18 -0.52 7.47 -19.95
CA ASP A 18 -0.15 6.38 -19.03
C ASP A 18 -1.39 5.81 -18.33
N ALA A 19 -1.83 4.64 -18.78
CA ALA A 19 -3.02 3.95 -18.29
C ALA A 19 -2.95 3.62 -16.77
N GLY A 20 -1.77 3.71 -16.16
CA GLY A 20 -1.54 3.38 -14.75
C GLY A 20 -1.11 4.57 -13.87
N ARG A 21 -1.19 5.82 -14.36
CA ARG A 21 -0.72 7.02 -13.62
C ARG A 21 -1.39 7.25 -12.26
N TRP A 22 -2.54 6.64 -12.03
CA TRP A 22 -3.31 6.71 -10.78
C TRP A 22 -2.77 5.79 -9.68
N ALA A 23 -2.04 4.72 -10.02
CA ALA A 23 -1.61 3.71 -9.07
C ALA A 23 -0.64 4.23 -7.99
N PRO A 24 0.39 5.07 -8.30
CA PRO A 24 1.24 5.66 -7.26
C PRO A 24 0.45 6.42 -6.19
N LEU A 25 -0.60 7.14 -6.57
CA LEU A 25 -1.42 7.91 -5.63
C LEU A 25 -2.10 7.01 -4.60
N TRP A 26 -2.67 5.87 -5.02
CA TRP A 26 -3.31 4.92 -4.12
C TRP A 26 -2.32 4.30 -3.13
N VAL A 27 -1.12 3.94 -3.59
CA VAL A 27 -0.07 3.37 -2.73
C VAL A 27 0.40 4.41 -1.70
N ILE A 28 0.68 5.64 -2.14
CA ILE A 28 1.10 6.74 -1.26
C ILE A 28 -0.01 7.05 -0.24
N LEU A 29 -1.26 7.17 -0.68
CA LEU A 29 -2.40 7.45 0.19
C LEU A 29 -2.60 6.35 1.25
N PHE A 30 -2.47 5.08 0.85
CA PHE A 30 -2.52 3.96 1.79
C PHE A 30 -1.44 4.08 2.87
N VAL A 31 -0.19 4.39 2.49
CA VAL A 31 0.91 4.51 3.44
C VAL A 31 0.74 5.74 4.34
N VAL A 32 0.35 6.90 3.79
CA VAL A 32 0.07 8.10 4.60
C VAL A 32 -1.00 7.85 5.67
N LEU A 33 -2.04 7.09 5.33
CA LEU A 33 -3.15 6.78 6.24
C LEU A 33 -2.90 5.55 7.12
N TRP A 34 -1.75 4.89 6.99
CA TRP A 34 -1.40 3.72 7.81
C TRP A 34 -1.54 3.96 9.32
N PRO A 35 -1.19 5.13 9.88
CA PRO A 35 -1.38 5.40 11.31
C PRO A 35 -2.84 5.43 11.76
N THR A 36 -3.79 5.51 10.83
CA THR A 36 -5.23 5.50 11.10
C THR A 36 -5.86 4.19 10.61
N PRO A 37 -5.95 3.12 11.44
CA PRO A 37 -6.26 1.77 10.97
C PRO A 37 -7.54 1.66 10.12
N GLY A 38 -8.62 2.26 10.50
CA GLY A 38 -9.88 2.21 9.75
C GLY A 38 -9.79 2.87 8.36
N LEU A 39 -9.08 4.00 8.25
CA LEU A 39 -8.92 4.73 6.99
C LEU A 39 -7.96 3.99 6.04
N ALA A 40 -6.85 3.47 6.56
CA ALA A 40 -5.92 2.67 5.75
C ALA A 40 -6.61 1.45 5.14
N GLU A 41 -7.38 0.71 5.93
CA GLU A 41 -8.16 -0.44 5.47
C GLU A 41 -9.20 -0.08 4.40
N THR A 42 -9.84 1.08 4.56
CA THR A 42 -10.80 1.60 3.57
C THR A 42 -10.09 1.92 2.25
N VAL A 43 -8.97 2.63 2.29
CA VAL A 43 -8.17 2.97 1.10
C VAL A 43 -7.64 1.72 0.42
N LEU A 44 -7.14 0.73 1.19
CA LEU A 44 -6.71 -0.55 0.66
C LEU A 44 -7.84 -1.23 -0.10
N SER A 45 -9.02 -1.34 0.51
CA SER A 45 -10.17 -2.04 -0.07
C SER A 45 -10.68 -1.32 -1.32
N LEU A 46 -10.82 0.00 -1.28
CA LEU A 46 -11.24 0.81 -2.44
C LEU A 46 -10.19 0.76 -3.56
N GLY A 47 -8.89 0.86 -3.22
CA GLY A 47 -7.80 0.73 -4.18
C GLY A 47 -7.77 -0.65 -4.84
N ALA A 48 -7.99 -1.71 -4.06
CA ALA A 48 -8.09 -3.08 -4.56
C ALA A 48 -9.27 -3.25 -5.53
N LEU A 49 -10.46 -2.77 -5.16
CA LEU A 49 -11.65 -2.81 -6.02
C LEU A 49 -11.44 -2.00 -7.31
N PHE A 50 -10.85 -0.81 -7.20
CA PHE A 50 -10.54 0.02 -8.35
C PHE A 50 -9.54 -0.64 -9.30
N ALA A 51 -8.46 -1.25 -8.75
CA ALA A 51 -7.48 -1.99 -9.54
C ALA A 51 -8.11 -3.19 -10.25
N ALA A 52 -8.90 -4.00 -9.53
CA ALA A 52 -9.63 -5.13 -10.10
C ALA A 52 -10.57 -4.68 -11.22
N TYR A 53 -11.38 -3.66 -10.98
CA TYR A 53 -12.28 -3.08 -11.99
C TYR A 53 -11.51 -2.65 -13.24
N ARG A 54 -10.42 -1.89 -13.10
CA ARG A 54 -9.62 -1.39 -14.23
C ARG A 54 -8.99 -2.53 -15.02
N LEU A 55 -8.45 -3.55 -14.36
CA LEU A 55 -7.85 -4.71 -15.03
C LEU A 55 -8.89 -5.53 -15.77
N LEU A 56 -10.04 -5.80 -15.15
CA LEU A 56 -11.16 -6.52 -15.77
C LEU A 56 -11.73 -5.72 -16.94
N HIS A 57 -11.94 -4.42 -16.78
CA HIS A 57 -12.44 -3.55 -17.86
C HIS A 57 -11.54 -3.59 -19.10
N VAL A 58 -10.21 -3.50 -18.91
CA VAL A 58 -9.25 -3.61 -20.01
C VAL A 58 -9.26 -5.02 -20.62
N ARG A 59 -9.45 -6.06 -19.80
CA ARG A 59 -9.52 -7.45 -20.27
C ARG A 59 -10.71 -7.72 -21.17
N PHE A 60 -11.90 -7.17 -20.84
CA PHE A 60 -13.15 -7.43 -21.56
C PHE A 60 -13.42 -6.46 -22.73
N ARG A 61 -13.04 -5.19 -22.59
CA ARG A 61 -13.31 -4.15 -23.60
C ARG A 61 -12.13 -3.85 -24.51
N GLY A 62 -11.00 -4.52 -24.28
CA GLY A 62 -9.76 -4.16 -24.96
C GLY A 62 -9.17 -2.86 -24.41
N GLY A 63 -7.92 -2.60 -24.74
CA GLY A 63 -7.19 -1.41 -24.32
C GLY A 63 -5.79 -1.72 -23.86
N MET A 64 -5.06 -0.66 -23.49
CA MET A 64 -3.68 -0.78 -23.06
C MET A 64 -3.61 -1.37 -21.64
N ARG A 65 -2.94 -2.50 -21.51
CA ARG A 65 -2.75 -3.19 -20.23
C ARG A 65 -1.81 -2.39 -19.34
N PRO A 66 -2.24 -1.98 -18.13
CA PRO A 66 -1.40 -1.22 -17.19
C PRO A 66 -0.30 -2.10 -16.57
N LEU A 67 -0.42 -3.42 -16.65
CA LEU A 67 0.49 -4.42 -16.10
C LEU A 67 0.79 -5.49 -17.16
N SER A 68 2.06 -5.92 -17.28
CA SER A 68 2.45 -7.01 -18.17
C SER A 68 1.88 -8.35 -17.67
N GLY A 69 1.65 -9.30 -18.58
CA GLY A 69 1.15 -10.62 -18.22
C GLY A 69 2.09 -11.36 -17.25
N ALA A 70 3.40 -11.23 -17.45
CA ALA A 70 4.40 -11.82 -16.56
C ALA A 70 4.37 -11.22 -15.15
N ALA A 71 4.28 -9.89 -15.02
CA ALA A 71 4.18 -9.25 -13.72
C ALA A 71 2.86 -9.57 -13.02
N TRP A 72 1.77 -9.67 -13.76
CA TRP A 72 0.47 -10.09 -13.22
C TRP A 72 0.51 -11.54 -12.70
N ALA A 73 1.09 -12.46 -13.48
CA ALA A 73 1.23 -13.86 -13.07
C ALA A 73 2.14 -14.00 -11.86
N LEU A 74 3.31 -13.33 -11.86
CA LEU A 74 4.26 -13.37 -10.75
C LEU A 74 3.64 -12.88 -9.45
N THR A 75 3.00 -11.71 -9.45
CA THR A 75 2.37 -11.16 -8.24
C THR A 75 1.23 -12.05 -7.74
N SER A 76 0.47 -12.66 -8.66
CA SER A 76 -0.61 -13.58 -8.29
C SER A 76 -0.07 -14.87 -7.67
N VAL A 77 1.00 -15.45 -8.25
CA VAL A 77 1.64 -16.66 -7.71
C VAL A 77 2.25 -16.39 -6.34
N LEU A 78 2.96 -15.26 -6.17
CA LEU A 78 3.52 -14.88 -4.87
C LEU A 78 2.44 -14.71 -3.80
N PHE A 79 1.34 -14.05 -4.14
CA PHE A 79 0.20 -13.93 -3.23
C PHE A 79 -0.40 -15.29 -2.87
N LEU A 80 -0.66 -16.14 -3.85
CA LEU A 80 -1.24 -17.47 -3.63
C LEU A 80 -0.32 -18.34 -2.79
N ALA A 81 0.99 -18.31 -3.01
CA ALA A 81 1.97 -19.03 -2.20
C ALA A 81 1.94 -18.63 -0.72
N TYR A 82 1.62 -17.38 -0.42
CA TYR A 82 1.42 -16.90 0.95
C TYR A 82 0.03 -17.23 1.49
N TRP A 83 -1.01 -16.98 0.71
CA TRP A 83 -2.40 -17.05 1.14
C TRP A 83 -2.93 -18.49 1.25
N LEU A 84 -2.53 -19.42 0.33
CA LEU A 84 -3.00 -20.80 0.34
C LEU A 84 -2.65 -21.54 1.64
N PRO A 85 -1.41 -21.53 2.16
CA PRO A 85 -1.10 -22.15 3.44
C PRO A 85 -1.93 -21.56 4.60
N GLN A 86 -2.15 -20.25 4.61
CA GLN A 86 -3.00 -19.59 5.61
C GLN A 86 -4.45 -20.07 5.52
N MET A 87 -4.99 -20.18 4.30
CA MET A 87 -6.34 -20.68 4.06
C MET A 87 -6.48 -22.15 4.47
N LEU A 88 -5.50 -22.98 4.15
CA LEU A 88 -5.52 -24.41 4.52
C LEU A 88 -5.43 -24.60 6.03
N SER A 89 -4.55 -23.86 6.72
CA SER A 89 -4.42 -23.92 8.18
C SER A 89 -5.67 -23.41 8.92
N ALA A 90 -6.50 -22.62 8.26
CA ALA A 90 -7.72 -22.10 8.87
C ALA A 90 -8.78 -23.19 9.11
N PHE A 91 -8.72 -24.31 8.40
CA PHE A 91 -9.66 -25.44 8.62
C PHE A 91 -9.40 -26.19 9.93
N ASP A 92 -8.12 -26.25 10.38
CA ASP A 92 -7.73 -26.90 11.64
C ASP A 92 -7.60 -25.91 12.81
N ALA A 93 -7.99 -24.64 12.63
CA ALA A 93 -7.92 -23.63 13.67
C ALA A 93 -8.97 -23.89 14.75
N VAL A 94 -8.64 -23.54 16.02
CA VAL A 94 -9.55 -23.64 17.18
C VAL A 94 -10.88 -22.91 16.93
N ASP A 95 -10.85 -21.80 16.19
CA ASP A 95 -12.03 -21.09 15.69
C ASP A 95 -11.95 -21.02 14.16
N ALA A 96 -12.30 -22.11 13.51
CA ALA A 96 -12.26 -22.22 12.06
C ALA A 96 -13.13 -21.17 11.36
N GLY A 97 -14.29 -20.82 11.93
CA GLY A 97 -15.18 -19.82 11.36
C GLY A 97 -14.55 -18.42 11.32
N ARG A 98 -13.87 -18.00 12.37
CA ARG A 98 -13.15 -16.74 12.44
C ARG A 98 -11.92 -16.75 11.52
N ALA A 99 -11.15 -17.84 11.53
CA ALA A 99 -9.94 -18.00 10.72
C ALA A 99 -10.27 -17.97 9.21
N LEU A 100 -11.30 -18.70 8.77
CA LEU A 100 -11.75 -18.69 7.37
C LEU A 100 -12.27 -17.31 6.94
N ARG A 101 -13.05 -16.62 7.78
CA ARG A 101 -13.52 -15.26 7.49
C ARG A 101 -12.36 -14.29 7.32
N LYS A 102 -11.35 -14.38 8.19
CA LYS A 102 -10.12 -13.58 8.08
C LYS A 102 -9.40 -13.87 6.78
N SER A 103 -9.14 -15.14 6.46
CA SER A 103 -8.47 -15.55 5.22
C SER A 103 -9.24 -15.10 3.98
N ALA A 104 -10.58 -15.18 3.98
CA ALA A 104 -11.41 -14.67 2.90
C ALA A 104 -11.30 -13.14 2.76
N THR A 105 -11.24 -12.41 3.87
CA THR A 105 -11.05 -10.95 3.85
C THR A 105 -9.68 -10.57 3.31
N ASP A 106 -8.65 -11.37 3.59
CA ASP A 106 -7.27 -11.13 3.13
C ASP A 106 -7.13 -11.28 1.60
N LEU A 107 -8.09 -11.92 0.91
CA LEU A 107 -8.09 -12.03 -0.56
C LEU A 107 -8.08 -10.63 -1.25
N ARG A 108 -8.55 -9.58 -0.59
CA ARG A 108 -8.47 -8.18 -1.08
C ARG A 108 -7.04 -7.69 -1.30
N TYR A 109 -6.06 -8.29 -0.63
CA TYR A 109 -4.65 -7.94 -0.84
C TYR A 109 -4.15 -8.33 -2.23
N LEU A 110 -4.73 -9.32 -2.89
CA LEU A 110 -4.33 -9.72 -4.25
C LEU A 110 -4.48 -8.58 -5.27
N PRO A 111 -5.66 -7.99 -5.46
CA PRO A 111 -5.78 -6.86 -6.39
C PRO A 111 -5.03 -5.61 -5.90
N PHE A 112 -4.79 -5.45 -4.60
CA PHE A 112 -3.93 -4.40 -4.09
C PHE A 112 -2.45 -4.64 -4.46
N MET A 113 -1.96 -5.88 -4.45
CA MET A 113 -0.62 -6.22 -4.95
C MET A 113 -0.49 -5.92 -6.45
N TRP A 114 -1.52 -6.17 -7.26
CA TRP A 114 -1.52 -5.75 -8.66
C TRP A 114 -1.43 -4.23 -8.79
N LEU A 115 -2.13 -3.48 -7.93
CA LEU A 115 -2.04 -2.02 -7.87
C LEU A 115 -0.61 -1.57 -7.56
N CYS A 116 0.04 -2.17 -6.57
CA CYS A 116 1.45 -1.90 -6.25
C CYS A 116 2.37 -2.21 -7.44
N ALA A 117 2.18 -3.34 -8.12
CA ALA A 117 2.93 -3.68 -9.32
C ALA A 117 2.73 -2.65 -10.45
N ILE A 118 1.50 -2.17 -10.65
CA ILE A 118 1.21 -1.08 -11.61
C ILE A 118 1.91 0.21 -11.20
N ALA A 119 1.98 0.52 -9.91
CA ALA A 119 2.60 1.74 -9.38
C ALA A 119 4.12 1.80 -9.63
N VAL A 120 4.77 0.67 -9.85
CA VAL A 120 6.23 0.58 -10.12
C VAL A 120 6.58 0.07 -11.51
N ALA A 121 5.59 -0.20 -12.37
CA ALA A 121 5.77 -0.87 -13.65
C ALA A 121 6.61 -0.08 -14.67
N ASN A 122 6.68 1.25 -14.58
CA ASN A 122 7.54 2.07 -15.44
C ASN A 122 8.39 3.05 -14.62
N ALA A 123 9.45 3.57 -15.24
CA ALA A 123 10.43 4.43 -14.55
C ALA A 123 9.78 5.67 -13.91
N GLN A 124 8.83 6.33 -14.58
CA GLN A 124 8.18 7.54 -14.07
C GLN A 124 7.27 7.23 -12.87
N ARG A 125 6.44 6.18 -12.96
CA ARG A 125 5.56 5.74 -11.86
C ARG A 125 6.39 5.29 -10.67
N ARG A 126 7.42 4.46 -10.90
CA ARG A 126 8.36 4.00 -9.89
C ARG A 126 9.01 5.17 -9.16
N ARG A 127 9.53 6.17 -9.90
CA ARG A 127 10.11 7.37 -9.30
C ARG A 127 9.09 8.10 -8.42
N ARG A 128 7.86 8.32 -8.90
CA ARG A 128 6.80 8.99 -8.11
C ARG A 128 6.47 8.21 -6.84
N THR A 129 6.29 6.89 -6.94
CA THR A 129 6.00 6.02 -5.79
C THR A 129 7.11 6.10 -4.76
N PHE A 130 8.36 5.83 -5.15
CA PHE A 130 9.48 5.83 -4.22
C PHE A 130 9.79 7.24 -3.67
N THR A 131 9.66 8.29 -4.46
CA THR A 131 9.80 9.66 -3.93
C THR A 131 8.71 9.95 -2.88
N GLY A 132 7.46 9.57 -3.14
CA GLY A 132 6.38 9.73 -2.17
C GLY A 132 6.63 8.94 -0.88
N LEU A 133 7.02 7.67 -0.99
CA LEU A 133 7.37 6.84 0.17
C LEU A 133 8.58 7.40 0.95
N ALA A 134 9.61 7.87 0.25
CA ALA A 134 10.77 8.49 0.88
C ALA A 134 10.39 9.77 1.66
N VAL A 135 9.54 10.61 1.08
CA VAL A 135 9.03 11.81 1.79
C VAL A 135 8.27 11.42 3.06
N ILE A 136 7.37 10.43 2.98
CA ILE A 136 6.63 9.94 4.14
C ILE A 136 7.61 9.39 5.19
N GLY A 137 8.57 8.55 4.78
CA GLY A 137 9.59 8.00 5.66
C GLY A 137 10.42 9.09 6.36
N CYS A 138 10.83 10.13 5.62
CA CYS A 138 11.53 11.28 6.20
C CYS A 138 10.67 12.02 7.24
N VAL A 139 9.38 12.26 6.93
CA VAL A 139 8.46 12.93 7.86
C VAL A 139 8.26 12.09 9.13
N TRP A 140 8.05 10.77 9.00
CA TRP A 140 7.90 9.89 10.16
C TRP A 140 9.18 9.75 10.98
N THR A 141 10.34 9.74 10.32
CA THR A 141 11.63 9.73 11.01
C THR A 141 11.85 11.04 11.78
N LEU A 142 11.54 12.18 11.15
CA LEU A 142 11.62 13.48 11.82
C LEU A 142 10.69 13.56 13.03
N ASP A 143 9.45 13.07 12.91
CA ASP A 143 8.51 13.01 14.03
C ASP A 143 9.04 12.14 15.19
N ALA A 144 9.65 10.99 14.88
CA ALA A 144 10.28 10.13 15.89
C ALA A 144 11.48 10.81 16.58
N LEU A 145 12.28 11.59 15.83
CA LEU A 145 13.38 12.39 16.41
C LEU A 145 12.85 13.50 17.32
N LEU A 146 11.77 14.16 16.91
CA LEU A 146 11.10 15.17 17.75
C LEU A 146 10.53 14.51 19.01
N GLN A 147 9.94 13.33 18.92
CA GLN A 147 9.50 12.58 20.09
C GLN A 147 10.68 12.24 21.03
N ALA A 148 11.82 11.82 20.49
CA ALA A 148 13.02 11.56 21.29
C ALA A 148 13.54 12.78 22.04
N ALA A 149 13.44 13.97 21.40
CA ALA A 149 13.93 15.24 21.97
C ALA A 149 12.95 15.87 22.96
N PHE A 150 11.65 15.79 22.70
CA PHE A 150 10.60 16.51 23.44
C PHE A 150 9.66 15.58 24.22
N GLY A 151 9.82 14.26 24.12
CA GLY A 151 8.97 13.26 24.81
C GLY A 151 7.60 13.02 24.16
N THR A 152 7.20 13.79 23.17
CA THR A 152 5.88 13.69 22.52
C THR A 152 6.02 13.71 20.99
N SER A 153 5.23 12.86 20.30
CA SER A 153 5.13 12.86 18.84
C SER A 153 4.08 13.89 18.39
N PRO A 154 4.47 14.96 17.67
CA PRO A 154 3.53 15.97 17.19
C PRO A 154 2.49 15.40 16.21
N LEU A 155 2.91 14.46 15.33
CA LEU A 155 1.99 13.85 14.36
C LEU A 155 0.98 12.94 15.05
N PHE A 156 1.42 12.10 15.99
CA PHE A 156 0.49 11.26 16.75
C PHE A 156 -0.53 12.11 17.49
N PHE A 157 -0.09 13.15 18.21
CA PHE A 157 -0.98 14.06 18.93
C PHE A 157 -2.00 14.70 18.00
N GLY A 158 -1.60 15.19 16.82
CA GLY A 158 -2.50 15.78 15.84
C GLY A 158 -3.54 14.79 15.32
N ILE A 159 -3.13 13.55 14.98
CA ILE A 159 -4.03 12.50 14.51
C ILE A 159 -5.01 12.07 15.63
N ASP A 160 -4.52 11.93 16.85
CA ASP A 160 -5.34 11.55 18.01
C ASP A 160 -6.41 12.60 18.29
N GLN A 161 -6.09 13.89 18.27
CA GLN A 161 -7.03 15.00 18.40
C GLN A 161 -8.10 14.97 17.30
N ILE A 162 -7.71 14.79 16.04
CA ILE A 162 -8.67 14.68 14.93
C ILE A 162 -9.61 13.50 15.13
N LYS A 163 -9.08 12.35 15.56
CA LYS A 163 -9.91 11.17 15.83
C LYS A 163 -10.86 11.38 17.00
N GLN A 164 -10.40 12.01 18.06
CA GLN A 164 -11.26 12.37 19.21
C GLN A 164 -12.41 13.28 18.78
N LEU A 165 -12.14 14.28 17.93
CA LEU A 165 -13.18 15.17 17.41
C LEU A 165 -14.23 14.44 16.55
N ILE A 166 -13.82 13.43 15.77
CA ILE A 166 -14.71 12.71 14.85
C ILE A 166 -15.49 11.59 15.55
N SER A 167 -14.83 10.82 16.41
CA SER A 167 -15.37 9.57 16.98
C SER A 167 -15.61 9.61 18.51
N GLY A 168 -15.22 10.69 19.18
CA GLY A 168 -15.29 10.81 20.63
C GLY A 168 -14.29 9.96 21.42
N HIS A 169 -13.40 9.22 20.72
CA HIS A 169 -12.44 8.32 21.36
C HIS A 169 -11.04 8.53 20.76
N GLY A 170 -10.00 8.47 21.61
CA GLY A 170 -8.60 8.53 21.20
C GLY A 170 -8.15 7.30 20.39
N LEU A 171 -6.94 7.36 19.86
CA LEU A 171 -6.28 6.24 19.17
C LEU A 171 -5.86 5.15 20.18
N CYS A 172 -5.42 5.57 21.36
CA CYS A 172 -4.94 4.69 22.42
C CYS A 172 -5.77 4.89 23.68
N THR A 173 -5.87 3.85 24.51
CA THR A 173 -6.47 3.93 25.83
C THR A 173 -5.53 4.61 26.84
N ALA A 174 -6.09 5.20 27.89
CA ALA A 174 -5.28 5.83 28.95
C ALA A 174 -4.29 4.84 29.61
N GLN A 175 -4.66 3.56 29.71
CA GLN A 175 -3.77 2.51 30.23
C GLN A 175 -2.60 2.23 29.28
N GLU A 176 -2.83 2.20 27.96
CA GLU A 176 -1.77 2.02 26.96
C GLU A 176 -0.83 3.21 26.94
N LEU A 177 -1.34 4.43 27.11
CA LEU A 177 -0.53 5.65 27.21
C LEU A 177 0.41 5.64 28.40
N ALA A 178 -0.04 5.09 29.55
CA ALA A 178 0.74 5.02 30.79
C ALA A 178 1.86 3.96 30.77
N LEU A 179 1.81 2.97 29.89
CA LEU A 179 2.72 1.83 29.86
C LEU A 179 3.95 2.01 28.98
N VAL A 180 4.09 3.12 28.26
CA VAL A 180 5.03 3.21 27.16
C VAL A 180 6.07 4.30 27.35
N ASP A 181 7.28 3.86 27.72
CA ASP A 181 8.50 4.67 27.71
C ASP A 181 9.38 4.33 26.49
N ARG A 182 8.81 4.43 25.28
CA ARG A 182 9.54 4.10 24.04
C ARG A 182 9.13 5.00 22.88
N LEU A 183 10.05 5.09 21.90
CA LEU A 183 9.78 5.76 20.63
C LEU A 183 8.71 4.99 19.84
N SER A 184 7.57 5.60 19.66
CA SER A 184 6.42 5.05 18.93
C SER A 184 6.12 5.86 17.65
N GLY A 185 6.66 7.08 17.56
CA GLY A 185 6.44 7.98 16.43
C GLY A 185 4.95 8.20 16.14
N VAL A 186 4.65 8.43 14.89
CA VAL A 186 3.30 8.69 14.36
C VAL A 186 2.27 7.57 14.63
N LEU A 187 2.72 6.33 14.87
CA LEU A 187 1.82 5.20 15.16
C LEU A 187 1.30 5.19 16.60
N GLY A 188 1.93 5.96 17.47
CA GLY A 188 1.54 6.10 18.87
C GLY A 188 1.93 4.92 19.76
N PRO A 189 1.80 5.12 21.08
CA PRO A 189 2.26 4.18 22.09
C PRO A 189 1.54 2.83 22.09
N CYS A 190 0.31 2.76 21.64
CA CYS A 190 -0.46 1.54 21.53
C CYS A 190 -0.06 0.67 20.32
N ASN A 191 0.75 1.18 19.38
CA ASN A 191 1.26 0.42 18.26
C ASN A 191 2.73 0.03 18.44
N LEU A 192 2.97 -1.24 18.69
CA LEU A 192 4.30 -1.78 19.00
C LEU A 192 5.21 -1.96 17.78
N LYS A 193 4.74 -1.65 16.56
CA LYS A 193 5.40 -2.02 15.31
C LYS A 193 6.05 -0.87 14.56
N PHE A 194 6.21 0.31 15.18
CA PHE A 194 6.73 1.50 14.49
C PHE A 194 8.07 1.24 13.78
N GLY A 195 9.06 0.69 14.47
CA GLY A 195 10.37 0.41 13.88
C GLY A 195 10.29 -0.60 12.73
N GLN A 196 9.44 -1.61 12.83
CA GLN A 196 9.21 -2.59 11.78
C GLN A 196 8.54 -1.95 10.56
N THR A 197 7.57 -1.07 10.78
CA THR A 197 6.88 -0.35 9.71
C THR A 197 7.83 0.61 8.99
N LEU A 198 8.66 1.35 9.74
CA LEU A 198 9.64 2.27 9.16
C LEU A 198 10.71 1.53 8.35
N ALA A 199 11.17 0.37 8.81
CA ALA A 199 12.15 -0.44 8.10
C ALA A 199 11.60 -1.10 6.81
N SER A 200 10.28 -1.18 6.65
CA SER A 200 9.62 -1.75 5.48
C SER A 200 9.29 -0.72 4.39
N LEU A 201 9.46 0.57 4.66
CA LEU A 201 9.33 1.67 3.70
C LEU A 201 10.59 1.85 2.85
#